data_848dbcd3712f90abd4ea1a58ae65b423
#
_entry.id   848dbcd3712f90abd4ea1a58ae65b423
#
_cell.length_a   1.000
_cell.length_b   1.000
_cell.length_c   1.000
_cell.angle_alpha   90.00
_cell.angle_beta   90.00
_cell.angle_gamma   90.00
#
_symmetry.space_group_name_H-M   'P 1'
#
loop_
_entity.id
_entity.type
_entity.pdbx_description
1 polymer ?
#
loop_
_entity_poly.entity_id
_entity_poly.type
_entity_poly.pdbx_seq_one_letter_code
_entity_poly.pdbx_strand_id
1 'polypeptide(L)'
;MKKRMMKICYMMTLAVVLCTSGTTGAIRIKSVCAAENEVQERAATTNGVLNLNNGPASITIKGNDGQSLKGKRFLVYQLFQAENAKGMESVNYTFNPEYKKFVCYIVGQRIHKDERNVTEYEVIDYIQSLNTHQTEGAQTDQEKEGAYSEYRVFVEELRTHLQRNGKIGQSVEVTSTKADNSFEIKGLPYGYYIIDEVTAVKGTNSAASLCMVSTANPEMNLNIKSDYPVVTKKIREDDEQDKVGNQGWNDLADFEIGQTVPYRYESNMPDVNGYNTYYYAWHDVMSEALTFKKDSVAIRIYENSNAGNYYELKDGEFEVKEAPGGGDTFQVIVSDMKKIIDREFNRKNEAGENKYGQKIVLTYQATLNEKAAKDTGRPGFENDVRLEFSNDPDTAVRGSTGYTPWDTVVCFTYKINALKSNNHGQSLENARFRLYSDVGLKNEVYVKQGEGGYIVINRDSLGGNDRTGGKQPENAVEMKSGQDGTFMIYGLDSGTYYLKETEAPTGYRLLTEPIVLNIKASFPADRNVYVKGDGKTENGLKKLETSAQIKEFINGNWKESEVSLTTNEGEGSANLTVINTVGKKLPVTGSLAAVICITTGSVLVLAGAMRRNRKNAKEK
;
A
#
# COMPACT_ATOMS: atom_id res chain seq x y z
N MET A 1 30.84 -35.30 2.45
CA MET A 1 29.70 -34.36 2.52
C MET A 1 29.23 -34.15 3.97
N LYS A 2 30.08 -33.69 4.87
CA LYS A 2 29.76 -33.43 6.29
C LYS A 2 30.72 -32.40 6.89
N LYS A 3 30.90 -31.25 6.25
CA LYS A 3 31.76 -30.15 6.78
C LYS A 3 31.38 -28.74 6.32
N ARG A 4 30.11 -28.49 5.97
CA ARG A 4 29.66 -27.14 5.54
C ARG A 4 28.37 -26.63 6.20
N MET A 5 27.87 -27.29 7.25
CA MET A 5 26.66 -26.84 7.97
C MET A 5 26.90 -26.45 9.44
N MET A 6 28.08 -25.98 9.77
CA MET A 6 28.44 -25.64 11.17
C MET A 6 29.11 -24.25 11.28
N LYS A 7 28.65 -23.28 10.52
CA LYS A 7 29.14 -21.88 10.62
C LYS A 7 28.05 -20.78 10.68
N ILE A 8 26.79 -21.14 10.85
CA ILE A 8 25.68 -20.15 10.96
C ILE A 8 25.02 -20.13 12.34
N CYS A 9 25.42 -20.97 13.29
CA CYS A 9 24.85 -21.01 14.63
C CYS A 9 25.78 -20.48 15.76
N TYR A 10 26.71 -19.59 15.46
CA TYR A 10 27.64 -19.09 16.50
C TYR A 10 27.66 -17.55 16.67
N MET A 11 26.53 -16.89 16.36
CA MET A 11 26.41 -15.45 16.62
C MET A 11 25.12 -15.05 17.38
N MET A 12 24.56 -15.96 18.16
CA MET A 12 23.38 -15.63 18.97
C MET A 12 23.47 -16.16 20.42
N THR A 13 24.64 -16.20 21.01
CA THR A 13 24.76 -16.52 22.46
C THR A 13 26.02 -15.89 23.01
N LEU A 14 26.03 -14.59 23.26
CA LEU A 14 26.92 -13.97 24.23
C LEU A 14 26.40 -12.59 24.65
N ALA A 15 25.39 -12.53 25.48
CA ALA A 15 25.11 -11.39 26.36
C ALA A 15 24.07 -11.74 27.42
N VAL A 16 24.33 -12.76 28.21
CA VAL A 16 23.73 -12.88 29.54
C VAL A 16 24.79 -13.49 30.44
N VAL A 17 25.51 -12.71 31.18
CA VAL A 17 25.98 -12.97 32.57
C VAL A 17 26.62 -11.69 33.10
N LEU A 18 26.24 -11.36 34.33
CA LEU A 18 26.76 -10.39 35.25
C LEU A 18 26.05 -9.04 35.34
N CYS A 19 25.11 -9.02 36.28
CA CYS A 19 25.09 -8.01 37.33
C CYS A 19 24.11 -8.43 38.41
N THR A 20 24.60 -9.08 39.45
CA THR A 20 23.97 -9.12 40.78
C THR A 20 24.66 -8.10 41.64
N SER A 21 24.01 -7.00 41.92
CA SER A 21 23.98 -6.29 43.19
C SER A 21 23.29 -4.93 43.04
N GLY A 22 22.12 -4.86 43.62
CA GLY A 22 21.46 -3.74 44.30
C GLY A 22 21.55 -2.35 43.72
N THR A 23 20.49 -1.94 43.06
CA THR A 23 19.69 -0.73 43.36
C THR A 23 18.61 -0.57 42.29
N THR A 24 17.42 -0.24 42.73
CA THR A 24 16.21 0.00 41.92
C THR A 24 16.40 1.10 40.88
N GLY A 25 16.55 0.69 39.63
CA GLY A 25 16.53 1.58 38.47
C GLY A 25 16.02 0.80 37.28
N ALA A 26 14.89 1.19 36.73
CA ALA A 26 14.29 0.54 35.58
C ALA A 26 15.24 0.57 34.37
N ILE A 27 15.82 -0.59 34.03
CA ILE A 27 16.59 -0.76 32.80
C ILE A 27 15.59 -0.93 31.65
N ARG A 28 15.42 0.12 30.83
CA ARG A 28 14.81 0.00 29.52
C ARG A 28 15.78 -0.78 28.63
N ILE A 29 15.44 -2.00 28.28
CA ILE A 29 16.10 -2.74 27.22
C ILE A 29 15.69 -2.07 25.92
N LYS A 30 16.59 -1.27 25.32
CA LYS A 30 16.44 -0.84 23.92
C LYS A 30 16.67 -2.08 23.05
N SER A 31 15.65 -2.51 22.33
CA SER A 31 15.78 -3.50 21.28
C SER A 31 16.68 -2.94 20.18
N VAL A 32 17.75 -3.67 19.88
CA VAL A 32 18.64 -3.39 18.74
C VAL A 32 17.93 -3.91 17.49
N CYS A 33 16.99 -3.16 16.99
CA CYS A 33 16.45 -3.28 15.62
C CYS A 33 15.81 -1.96 15.23
N ALA A 34 16.38 -1.33 14.26
CA ALA A 34 16.20 -0.01 13.71
C ALA A 34 17.18 1.01 14.33
N ALA A 35 18.09 1.47 13.50
CA ALA A 35 18.75 2.72 13.74
C ALA A 35 17.66 3.82 13.69
N GLU A 36 17.05 4.08 14.83
CA GLU A 36 16.38 5.36 15.04
C GLU A 36 17.49 6.40 14.88
N ASN A 37 17.41 7.13 13.77
CA ASN A 37 18.20 8.34 13.59
C ASN A 37 17.98 9.20 14.83
N GLU A 38 19.03 9.37 15.64
CA GLU A 38 19.06 10.47 16.59
C GLU A 38 18.67 11.72 15.79
N VAL A 39 17.61 12.36 16.22
CA VAL A 39 17.16 13.62 15.67
C VAL A 39 18.26 14.63 16.02
N GLN A 40 19.28 14.73 15.14
CA GLN A 40 20.12 15.91 15.15
C GLN A 40 19.18 17.12 14.99
N GLU A 41 19.37 18.15 15.82
CA GLU A 41 18.60 19.38 15.74
C GLU A 41 18.56 19.83 14.28
N ARG A 42 17.36 19.81 13.70
CA ARG A 42 17.14 20.26 12.33
C ARG A 42 17.24 21.78 12.33
N ALA A 43 18.26 22.29 11.70
CA ALA A 43 18.33 23.72 11.47
C ALA A 43 17.27 24.11 10.43
N ALA A 44 16.35 25.00 10.80
CA ALA A 44 15.28 25.47 9.94
C ALA A 44 15.61 26.80 9.29
N THR A 45 15.23 26.97 8.02
CA THR A 45 15.42 28.21 7.30
C THR A 45 14.41 29.27 7.77
N THR A 46 14.89 30.50 7.98
CA THR A 46 14.02 31.66 8.23
C THR A 46 14.17 32.61 7.04
N ASN A 47 13.08 32.90 6.34
CA ASN A 47 13.07 33.75 5.14
C ASN A 47 14.05 33.30 4.04
N GLY A 48 14.24 31.98 3.86
CA GLY A 48 15.14 31.43 2.85
C GLY A 48 16.64 31.55 3.17
N VAL A 49 17.02 31.84 4.43
CA VAL A 49 18.40 31.93 4.90
C VAL A 49 18.58 31.06 6.12
N LEU A 50 19.64 30.26 6.11
CA LEU A 50 20.07 29.43 7.24
C LEU A 50 21.51 29.78 7.62
N ASN A 51 21.75 30.06 8.91
CA ASN A 51 23.08 30.21 9.46
C ASN A 51 23.49 28.94 10.20
N LEU A 52 24.50 28.23 9.69
CA LEU A 52 24.99 26.99 10.30
C LEU A 52 26.09 27.26 11.34
N ASN A 53 27.01 28.15 11.02
CA ASN A 53 28.18 28.49 11.83
C ASN A 53 28.49 30.00 11.69
N ASN A 54 29.60 30.45 12.28
CA ASN A 54 30.09 31.83 12.16
C ASN A 54 31.16 31.97 11.10
N GLY A 55 31.16 31.12 10.07
CA GLY A 55 32.12 31.18 8.96
C GLY A 55 31.81 32.32 7.99
N PRO A 56 32.79 32.69 7.14
CA PRO A 56 32.68 33.84 6.23
C PRO A 56 32.00 33.51 4.90
N ALA A 57 31.70 32.23 4.62
CA ALA A 57 31.22 31.78 3.32
C ALA A 57 29.72 31.41 3.32
N SER A 58 29.14 31.41 2.12
CA SER A 58 27.77 30.97 1.89
C SER A 58 27.64 30.09 0.62
N ILE A 59 26.62 29.27 0.61
CA ILE A 59 26.17 28.49 -0.55
C ILE A 59 24.71 28.81 -0.79
N THR A 60 24.40 29.36 -1.96
CA THR A 60 23.01 29.57 -2.40
C THR A 60 22.60 28.41 -3.29
N ILE A 61 21.57 27.71 -2.88
CA ILE A 61 20.95 26.62 -3.65
C ILE A 61 19.76 27.20 -4.40
N LYS A 62 19.73 26.99 -5.71
CA LYS A 62 18.66 27.45 -6.61
C LYS A 62 17.97 26.23 -7.24
N GLY A 63 16.65 26.24 -7.22
CA GLY A 63 15.83 25.34 -8.02
C GLY A 63 15.73 25.83 -9.45
N ASN A 64 15.20 24.97 -10.32
CA ASN A 64 14.85 25.33 -11.70
C ASN A 64 13.64 26.29 -11.72
N ASP A 65 13.36 26.91 -12.86
CA ASP A 65 12.22 27.82 -13.01
C ASP A 65 10.91 27.15 -12.63
N GLY A 66 10.22 27.73 -11.66
CA GLY A 66 8.95 27.22 -11.11
C GLY A 66 9.11 26.10 -10.08
N GLN A 67 10.31 25.64 -9.77
CA GLN A 67 10.57 24.62 -8.78
C GLN A 67 10.59 25.22 -7.37
N SER A 68 9.63 24.85 -6.52
CA SER A 68 9.66 25.21 -5.10
C SER A 68 10.67 24.35 -4.34
N LEU A 69 11.50 24.98 -3.51
CA LEU A 69 12.42 24.28 -2.61
C LEU A 69 11.80 24.03 -1.22
N LYS A 70 10.58 24.51 -0.98
CA LYS A 70 9.91 24.31 0.30
C LYS A 70 9.69 22.82 0.58
N GLY A 71 10.05 22.39 1.78
CA GLY A 71 9.98 20.99 2.19
C GLY A 71 11.17 20.14 1.75
N LYS A 72 12.07 20.66 0.89
CA LYS A 72 13.28 19.93 0.49
C LYS A 72 14.27 19.86 1.64
N ARG A 73 14.99 18.74 1.72
CA ARG A 73 15.98 18.44 2.75
C ARG A 73 17.33 18.20 2.12
N PHE A 74 18.37 18.77 2.74
CA PHE A 74 19.75 18.64 2.30
C PHE A 74 20.64 18.17 3.45
N LEU A 75 21.67 17.38 3.12
CA LEU A 75 22.77 17.06 4.02
C LEU A 75 24.02 17.77 3.50
N VAL A 76 24.71 18.46 4.39
CA VAL A 76 25.91 19.26 4.09
C VAL A 76 27.11 18.60 4.76
N TYR A 77 28.08 18.15 3.96
CA TYR A 77 29.29 17.49 4.45
C TYR A 77 30.50 18.36 4.09
N GLN A 78 31.22 18.88 5.07
CA GLN A 78 32.51 19.54 4.83
C GLN A 78 33.61 18.48 4.73
N LEU A 79 34.00 18.10 3.53
CA LEU A 79 35.04 17.08 3.30
C LEU A 79 36.45 17.59 3.64
N PHE A 80 36.70 18.85 3.29
CA PHE A 80 37.99 19.55 3.54
C PHE A 80 37.74 20.93 4.10
N GLN A 81 38.63 21.35 4.98
CA GLN A 81 38.85 22.77 5.29
C GLN A 81 39.72 23.36 4.20
N ALA A 82 39.53 24.63 3.88
CA ALA A 82 40.26 25.32 2.84
C ALA A 82 40.89 26.61 3.38
N GLU A 83 42.14 26.81 3.06
CA GLU A 83 42.88 28.05 3.35
C GLU A 83 43.54 28.54 2.05
N ASN A 84 43.42 29.81 1.73
CA ASN A 84 44.06 30.37 0.57
C ASN A 84 45.46 30.81 0.92
N ALA A 85 46.38 30.65 -0.04
CA ALA A 85 47.69 31.26 0.03
C ALA A 85 47.57 32.79 0.00
N LYS A 86 48.61 33.46 0.48
CA LYS A 86 48.70 34.90 0.40
C LYS A 86 48.64 35.34 -1.07
N GLY A 87 47.69 36.21 -1.40
CA GLY A 87 47.45 36.63 -2.79
C GLY A 87 46.38 35.84 -3.53
N MET A 88 45.74 34.84 -2.86
CA MET A 88 44.59 34.03 -3.36
C MET A 88 44.88 33.24 -4.65
N GLU A 89 46.16 32.97 -4.96
CA GLU A 89 46.55 32.23 -6.18
C GLU A 89 46.39 30.72 -6.05
N SER A 90 46.31 30.19 -4.81
CA SER A 90 46.16 28.77 -4.54
C SER A 90 45.37 28.52 -3.25
N VAL A 91 44.80 27.33 -3.16
CA VAL A 91 44.04 26.88 -1.99
C VAL A 91 44.76 25.70 -1.36
N ASN A 92 45.00 25.77 -0.06
CA ASN A 92 45.45 24.63 0.73
C ASN A 92 44.25 23.90 1.35
N TYR A 93 44.22 22.58 1.20
CA TYR A 93 43.17 21.74 1.73
C TYR A 93 43.67 20.86 2.86
N THR A 94 42.89 20.74 3.90
CA THR A 94 43.14 19.83 5.03
C THR A 94 41.89 18.96 5.22
N PHE A 95 42.07 17.65 5.34
CA PHE A 95 40.95 16.73 5.57
C PHE A 95 40.15 17.12 6.80
N ASN A 96 38.82 17.07 6.68
CA ASN A 96 37.97 16.94 7.85
C ASN A 96 38.19 15.55 8.45
N PRO A 97 38.67 15.44 9.71
CA PRO A 97 38.98 14.16 10.34
C PRO A 97 37.83 13.17 10.33
N GLU A 98 36.60 13.68 10.35
CA GLU A 98 35.39 12.86 10.38
C GLU A 98 35.16 12.07 9.08
N TYR A 99 35.51 12.64 7.96
CA TYR A 99 35.29 12.04 6.63
C TYR A 99 36.56 11.52 5.96
N LYS A 100 37.74 11.86 6.48
CA LYS A 100 39.07 11.49 5.92
C LYS A 100 39.14 10.02 5.51
N LYS A 101 38.79 9.10 6.43
CA LYS A 101 38.91 7.67 6.19
C LYS A 101 38.10 7.24 4.96
N PHE A 102 36.88 7.76 4.81
CA PHE A 102 35.97 7.36 3.74
C PHE A 102 36.42 7.91 2.37
N VAL A 103 36.84 9.16 2.33
CA VAL A 103 37.38 9.77 1.11
C VAL A 103 38.66 9.05 0.68
N CYS A 104 39.61 8.84 1.60
CA CYS A 104 40.87 8.14 1.32
C CYS A 104 40.63 6.67 0.90
N TYR A 105 39.63 6.00 1.45
CA TYR A 105 39.24 4.63 1.04
C TYR A 105 38.83 4.60 -0.44
N ILE A 106 37.90 5.45 -0.86
CA ILE A 106 37.40 5.46 -2.23
C ILE A 106 38.50 5.86 -3.21
N VAL A 107 39.22 6.96 -2.93
CA VAL A 107 40.28 7.41 -3.80
C VAL A 107 41.44 6.40 -3.83
N GLY A 108 41.81 5.83 -2.69
CA GLY A 108 42.84 4.80 -2.61
C GLY A 108 42.57 3.58 -3.49
N GLN A 109 41.30 3.12 -3.55
CA GLN A 109 40.88 2.05 -4.49
C GLN A 109 41.11 2.45 -5.95
N ARG A 110 40.89 3.70 -6.31
CA ARG A 110 41.00 4.21 -7.68
C ARG A 110 42.45 4.44 -8.11
N ILE A 111 43.32 4.90 -7.19
CA ILE A 111 44.74 5.15 -7.48
C ILE A 111 45.66 3.98 -7.06
N HIS A 112 45.07 2.82 -6.67
CA HIS A 112 45.76 1.61 -6.22
C HIS A 112 46.76 1.86 -5.06
N LYS A 113 46.31 2.61 -4.04
CA LYS A 113 47.09 2.97 -2.87
C LYS A 113 46.34 2.61 -1.57
N ASP A 114 47.11 2.21 -0.53
CA ASP A 114 46.53 1.97 0.80
C ASP A 114 45.89 3.27 1.34
N GLU A 115 44.68 3.20 1.80
CA GLU A 115 43.88 4.34 2.28
C GLU A 115 44.59 5.18 3.36
N ARG A 116 45.44 4.52 4.18
CA ARG A 116 46.19 5.17 5.26
C ARG A 116 47.29 6.08 4.74
N ASN A 117 47.72 5.87 3.52
CA ASN A 117 48.82 6.59 2.88
C ASN A 117 48.35 7.61 1.81
N VAL A 118 47.02 7.71 1.60
CA VAL A 118 46.43 8.70 0.66
C VAL A 118 46.49 10.08 1.29
N THR A 119 47.05 11.04 0.56
CA THR A 119 47.22 12.43 0.97
C THR A 119 46.10 13.32 0.46
N GLU A 120 45.94 14.51 1.06
CA GLU A 120 45.06 15.55 0.59
C GLU A 120 45.30 15.92 -0.88
N TYR A 121 46.59 16.07 -1.23
CA TYR A 121 46.98 16.39 -2.59
C TYR A 121 46.50 15.35 -3.60
N GLU A 122 46.73 14.07 -3.32
CA GLU A 122 46.33 13.00 -4.21
C GLU A 122 44.79 12.90 -4.36
N VAL A 123 44.02 13.20 -3.32
CA VAL A 123 42.58 13.25 -3.42
C VAL A 123 42.12 14.43 -4.28
N ILE A 124 42.72 15.62 -4.08
CA ILE A 124 42.37 16.80 -4.87
C ILE A 124 42.76 16.60 -6.34
N ASP A 125 43.96 16.07 -6.58
CA ASP A 125 44.45 15.76 -7.92
C ASP A 125 43.54 14.75 -8.62
N TYR A 126 43.14 13.71 -7.91
CA TYR A 126 42.17 12.74 -8.42
C TYR A 126 40.83 13.41 -8.78
N ILE A 127 40.25 14.21 -7.89
CA ILE A 127 38.98 14.90 -8.14
C ILE A 127 39.08 15.84 -9.35
N GLN A 128 40.20 16.54 -9.48
CA GLN A 128 40.49 17.43 -10.63
C GLN A 128 40.64 16.67 -11.94
N SER A 129 41.16 15.44 -11.89
CA SER A 129 41.35 14.59 -13.08
C SER A 129 40.02 13.98 -13.59
N LEU A 130 38.95 13.98 -12.79
CA LEU A 130 37.70 13.38 -13.17
C LEU A 130 37.03 14.14 -14.31
N ASN A 131 36.61 13.39 -15.32
CA ASN A 131 35.86 13.96 -16.41
C ASN A 131 34.44 14.36 -15.91
N THR A 132 34.09 15.62 -16.14
CA THR A 132 32.78 16.18 -15.79
C THR A 132 31.74 15.99 -16.90
N HIS A 133 32.15 15.51 -18.06
CA HIS A 133 31.30 15.23 -19.22
C HIS A 133 31.21 13.73 -19.43
N GLN A 134 30.22 13.32 -20.20
CA GLN A 134 30.06 11.93 -20.63
C GLN A 134 31.30 11.45 -21.40
N THR A 135 31.67 10.18 -21.23
CA THR A 135 32.82 9.59 -21.92
C THR A 135 32.66 9.76 -23.43
N GLU A 136 33.53 10.56 -24.05
CA GLU A 136 33.60 10.64 -25.52
C GLU A 136 34.05 9.29 -26.06
N GLY A 137 33.24 8.67 -26.93
CA GLY A 137 33.60 7.43 -27.60
C GLY A 137 32.70 6.23 -27.36
N ALA A 138 31.64 6.36 -26.57
CA ALA A 138 30.65 5.32 -26.46
C ALA A 138 30.02 4.99 -27.82
N GLN A 139 30.31 3.78 -28.34
CA GLN A 139 29.96 3.40 -29.72
C GLN A 139 28.67 2.59 -29.80
N THR A 140 28.24 1.99 -28.70
CA THR A 140 27.03 1.17 -28.63
C THR A 140 25.98 1.84 -27.78
N ASP A 141 24.71 1.56 -28.05
CA ASP A 141 23.59 2.07 -27.25
C ASP A 141 23.67 1.59 -25.78
N GLN A 142 24.21 0.39 -25.52
CA GLN A 142 24.46 -0.14 -24.19
C GLN A 142 25.55 0.64 -23.43
N GLU A 143 26.61 1.07 -24.11
CA GLU A 143 27.65 1.91 -23.53
C GLU A 143 27.13 3.32 -23.23
N LYS A 144 26.21 3.83 -24.06
CA LYS A 144 25.53 5.10 -23.83
C LYS A 144 24.50 5.02 -22.70
N GLU A 145 23.83 3.88 -22.54
CA GLU A 145 22.84 3.66 -21.47
C GLU A 145 23.42 3.66 -20.05
N GLY A 146 24.71 3.39 -19.88
CA GLY A 146 25.38 3.35 -18.58
C GLY A 146 26.37 4.48 -18.31
N ALA A 147 26.56 5.40 -19.25
CA ALA A 147 27.64 6.38 -19.19
C ALA A 147 27.34 7.54 -18.25
N TYR A 148 27.76 7.41 -17.00
CA TYR A 148 27.92 8.56 -16.10
C TYR A 148 29.24 9.27 -16.36
N SER A 149 29.26 10.59 -16.06
CA SER A 149 30.56 11.23 -15.89
C SER A 149 31.32 10.59 -14.71
N GLU A 150 32.62 10.42 -14.83
CA GLU A 150 33.48 9.88 -13.75
C GLU A 150 33.31 10.67 -12.45
N TYR A 151 33.16 11.99 -12.58
CA TYR A 151 32.85 12.89 -11.47
C TYR A 151 31.56 12.50 -10.73
N ARG A 152 30.49 12.25 -11.47
CA ARG A 152 29.22 11.87 -10.85
C ARG A 152 29.28 10.51 -10.17
N VAL A 153 29.90 9.53 -10.82
CA VAL A 153 30.13 8.19 -10.22
C VAL A 153 30.86 8.32 -8.90
N PHE A 154 31.91 9.13 -8.86
CA PHE A 154 32.68 9.37 -7.64
C PHE A 154 31.82 10.01 -6.53
N VAL A 155 31.06 11.05 -6.82
CA VAL A 155 30.21 11.75 -5.85
C VAL A 155 29.16 10.83 -5.28
N GLU A 156 28.49 10.03 -6.13
CA GLU A 156 27.45 9.09 -5.70
C GLU A 156 28.02 7.92 -4.87
N GLU A 157 29.19 7.42 -5.24
CA GLU A 157 29.87 6.37 -4.49
C GLU A 157 30.29 6.88 -3.10
N LEU A 158 30.87 8.07 -3.02
CA LEU A 158 31.28 8.69 -1.76
C LEU A 158 30.07 8.94 -0.86
N ARG A 159 29.01 9.53 -1.39
CA ARG A 159 27.76 9.73 -0.66
C ARG A 159 27.22 8.42 -0.11
N THR A 160 27.11 7.41 -0.97
CA THR A 160 26.59 6.09 -0.58
C THR A 160 27.44 5.46 0.51
N HIS A 161 28.77 5.59 0.40
CA HIS A 161 29.71 5.06 1.38
C HIS A 161 29.59 5.77 2.74
N LEU A 162 29.47 7.09 2.74
CA LEU A 162 29.24 7.88 3.96
C LEU A 162 27.95 7.47 4.66
N GLN A 163 26.85 7.37 3.93
CA GLN A 163 25.53 7.00 4.47
C GLN A 163 25.52 5.57 5.03
N ARG A 164 26.08 4.58 4.32
CA ARG A 164 26.18 3.19 4.78
C ARG A 164 26.97 3.03 6.07
N ASN A 165 27.93 3.90 6.30
CA ASN A 165 28.75 3.89 7.50
C ASN A 165 28.22 4.82 8.62
N GLY A 166 26.96 5.26 8.50
CA GLY A 166 26.29 6.08 9.50
C GLY A 166 26.86 7.50 9.63
N LYS A 167 27.61 7.96 8.64
CA LYS A 167 28.06 9.35 8.60
C LYS A 167 26.96 10.23 8.06
N ILE A 168 26.50 11.12 8.90
CA ILE A 168 25.40 12.04 8.60
C ILE A 168 26.00 13.44 8.55
N GLY A 169 25.86 14.11 7.40
CA GLY A 169 26.20 15.52 7.26
C GLY A 169 25.22 16.40 8.05
N GLN A 170 25.51 17.67 8.16
CA GLN A 170 24.61 18.62 8.81
C GLN A 170 23.29 18.69 8.03
N SER A 171 22.18 18.43 8.71
CA SER A 171 20.85 18.39 8.08
C SER A 171 20.27 19.79 7.95
N VAL A 172 19.78 20.12 6.76
CA VAL A 172 19.10 21.36 6.43
C VAL A 172 17.73 21.06 5.85
N GLU A 173 16.68 21.63 6.43
CA GLU A 173 15.32 21.53 5.92
C GLU A 173 14.81 22.91 5.51
N VAL A 174 14.33 23.04 4.28
CA VAL A 174 13.82 24.31 3.76
C VAL A 174 12.36 24.45 4.17
N THR A 175 12.12 25.15 5.29
CA THR A 175 10.76 25.35 5.84
C THR A 175 10.07 26.59 5.28
N SER A 176 10.84 27.59 4.85
CA SER A 176 10.34 28.84 4.27
C SER A 176 11.31 29.37 3.23
N THR A 177 10.79 29.84 2.13
CA THR A 177 11.56 30.44 1.05
C THR A 177 11.05 31.84 0.79
N LYS A 178 11.93 32.82 0.61
CA LYS A 178 11.57 34.20 0.28
C LYS A 178 11.16 34.34 -1.19
N ALA A 179 11.85 33.59 -2.04
CA ALA A 179 11.44 33.24 -3.41
C ALA A 179 11.35 31.73 -3.42
N ASP A 180 10.27 31.15 -3.91
CA ASP A 180 9.99 29.71 -3.77
C ASP A 180 11.05 28.80 -4.37
N ASN A 181 12.02 29.33 -5.13
CA ASN A 181 13.02 28.59 -5.88
C ASN A 181 14.47 28.76 -5.40
N SER A 182 14.76 29.45 -4.30
CA SER A 182 16.12 29.52 -3.78
C SER A 182 16.20 29.70 -2.27
N PHE A 183 17.28 29.17 -1.67
CA PHE A 183 17.63 29.45 -0.29
C PHE A 183 19.14 29.51 -0.11
N GLU A 184 19.61 30.19 0.93
CA GLU A 184 21.02 30.44 1.20
C GLU A 184 21.44 29.80 2.53
N ILE A 185 22.56 29.07 2.50
CA ILE A 185 23.23 28.53 3.68
C ILE A 185 24.42 29.44 3.99
N LYS A 186 24.36 30.18 5.10
CA LYS A 186 25.40 31.11 5.56
C LYS A 186 26.23 30.53 6.70
N GLY A 187 27.32 31.24 7.00
CA GLY A 187 28.17 30.91 8.14
C GLY A 187 29.05 29.70 7.92
N LEU A 188 29.29 29.31 6.68
CA LEU A 188 30.14 28.17 6.35
C LEU A 188 31.64 28.57 6.49
N PRO A 189 32.47 27.73 7.16
CA PRO A 189 33.92 27.81 7.00
C PRO A 189 34.32 27.65 5.54
N TYR A 190 35.46 28.19 5.16
CA TYR A 190 36.00 27.87 3.83
C TYR A 190 36.32 26.38 3.74
N GLY A 191 35.99 25.77 2.60
CA GLY A 191 36.16 24.34 2.44
C GLY A 191 35.62 23.77 1.13
N TYR A 192 35.67 22.45 1.05
CA TYR A 192 35.11 21.66 -0.03
C TYR A 192 33.96 20.81 0.51
N TYR A 193 32.79 20.96 -0.08
CA TYR A 193 31.52 20.42 0.47
C TYR A 193 30.82 19.46 -0.48
N ILE A 194 30.21 18.41 0.08
CA ILE A 194 29.09 17.72 -0.57
C ILE A 194 27.79 18.38 -0.08
N ILE A 195 26.94 18.73 -1.01
CA ILE A 195 25.55 19.11 -0.77
C ILE A 195 24.69 17.99 -1.36
N ASP A 196 24.06 17.23 -0.49
CA ASP A 196 23.27 16.05 -0.85
C ASP A 196 21.78 16.34 -0.60
N GLU A 197 20.96 16.35 -1.65
CA GLU A 197 19.52 16.46 -1.50
C GLU A 197 18.95 15.10 -1.06
N VAL A 198 18.31 15.07 0.11
CA VAL A 198 17.72 13.86 0.73
C VAL A 198 16.23 14.04 0.99
N THR A 199 15.55 14.80 0.15
CA THR A 199 14.12 15.11 0.30
C THR A 199 13.27 13.85 0.28
N ALA A 200 13.67 12.89 -0.52
CA ALA A 200 12.98 11.63 -0.65
C ALA A 200 13.35 10.67 0.49
N VAL A 201 12.35 10.02 1.04
CA VAL A 201 12.47 9.03 2.11
C VAL A 201 13.29 7.84 1.63
N LYS A 202 14.24 7.38 2.46
CA LYS A 202 15.03 6.14 2.36
C LYS A 202 15.13 5.47 0.96
N GLY A 203 16.29 5.57 0.36
CA GLY A 203 16.71 4.70 -0.75
C GLY A 203 16.54 5.27 -2.15
N THR A 204 16.21 6.53 -2.29
CA THR A 204 16.16 7.19 -3.60
C THR A 204 17.50 7.85 -3.92
N ASN A 205 17.85 7.85 -5.20
CA ASN A 205 18.99 8.58 -5.71
C ASN A 205 18.68 10.07 -5.69
N SER A 206 18.98 10.69 -4.58
CA SER A 206 19.03 12.14 -4.46
C SER A 206 20.28 12.66 -5.18
N ALA A 207 20.23 13.85 -5.72
CA ALA A 207 21.40 14.44 -6.39
C ALA A 207 22.37 14.96 -5.35
N ALA A 208 23.63 14.56 -5.44
CA ALA A 208 24.71 15.13 -4.66
C ALA A 208 25.61 15.96 -5.56
N SER A 209 26.10 17.10 -5.06
CA SER A 209 27.02 17.99 -5.75
C SER A 209 28.22 18.30 -4.85
N LEU A 210 29.39 18.32 -5.45
CA LEU A 210 30.57 18.85 -4.81
C LEU A 210 30.71 20.34 -5.15
N CYS A 211 30.95 21.17 -4.15
CA CYS A 211 31.20 22.58 -4.34
C CYS A 211 32.32 23.08 -3.40
N MET A 212 33.06 24.06 -3.84
CA MET A 212 34.11 24.69 -3.06
C MET A 212 33.74 26.14 -2.73
N VAL A 213 33.92 26.52 -1.49
CA VAL A 213 33.90 27.93 -1.04
C VAL A 213 35.25 28.28 -0.45
N SER A 214 35.81 29.39 -0.89
CA SER A 214 37.15 29.86 -0.47
C SER A 214 37.15 31.37 -0.33
N THR A 215 38.28 31.94 0.08
CA THR A 215 38.45 33.40 0.14
C THR A 215 38.37 34.06 -1.24
N ALA A 216 38.65 33.32 -2.33
CA ALA A 216 38.53 33.80 -3.71
C ALA A 216 37.06 33.68 -4.22
N ASN A 217 36.29 32.72 -3.69
CA ASN A 217 34.91 32.50 -4.05
C ASN A 217 34.08 32.18 -2.78
N PRO A 218 33.81 33.20 -1.94
CA PRO A 218 33.13 33.01 -0.67
C PRO A 218 31.61 32.78 -0.80
N GLU A 219 31.06 33.12 -1.96
CA GLU A 219 29.62 32.98 -2.26
C GLU A 219 29.43 32.04 -3.45
N MET A 220 28.99 30.82 -3.21
CA MET A 220 28.73 29.82 -4.24
C MET A 220 27.26 29.76 -4.59
N ASN A 221 26.96 29.74 -5.89
CA ASN A 221 25.65 29.42 -6.39
C ASN A 221 25.63 27.97 -6.92
N LEU A 222 24.70 27.16 -6.41
CA LEU A 222 24.51 25.79 -6.81
C LEU A 222 23.10 25.64 -7.38
N ASN A 223 22.99 25.29 -8.64
CA ASN A 223 21.70 24.93 -9.22
C ASN A 223 21.41 23.47 -8.89
N ILE A 224 20.24 23.22 -8.31
CA ILE A 224 19.77 21.85 -8.17
C ILE A 224 19.45 21.34 -9.56
N LYS A 225 20.13 20.27 -9.97
CA LYS A 225 19.81 19.54 -11.21
C LYS A 225 18.65 18.56 -11.02
N SER A 226 18.07 18.50 -9.83
CA SER A 226 17.06 17.55 -9.46
C SER A 226 15.70 18.21 -9.28
N ASP A 227 15.01 18.42 -10.37
CA ASP A 227 13.56 18.41 -10.33
C ASP A 227 13.14 16.94 -10.51
N TYR A 228 12.62 16.32 -9.45
CA TYR A 228 12.20 14.92 -9.51
C TYR A 228 10.70 14.85 -9.72
N PRO A 229 10.25 13.89 -10.52
CA PRO A 229 8.85 13.55 -10.49
C PRO A 229 8.52 12.99 -9.10
N VAL A 230 7.32 13.23 -8.66
CA VAL A 230 6.73 12.54 -7.51
C VAL A 230 5.68 11.58 -8.03
N VAL A 231 5.38 10.53 -7.28
CA VAL A 231 4.25 9.66 -7.56
C VAL A 231 3.44 9.46 -6.30
N THR A 232 2.12 9.58 -6.43
CA THR A 232 1.16 9.20 -5.40
C THR A 232 0.19 8.18 -5.98
N LYS A 233 -0.16 7.18 -5.18
CA LYS A 233 -1.12 6.14 -5.50
C LYS A 233 -2.40 6.36 -4.73
N LYS A 234 -3.53 6.14 -5.38
CA LYS A 234 -4.84 6.18 -4.73
C LYS A 234 -5.66 4.97 -5.16
N ILE A 235 -6.45 4.47 -4.23
CA ILE A 235 -7.51 3.50 -4.42
C ILE A 235 -8.86 4.21 -4.36
N ARG A 236 -9.86 3.75 -5.10
CA ARG A 236 -11.17 4.40 -5.11
C ARG A 236 -12.14 3.58 -4.29
N GLU A 237 -12.62 4.18 -3.20
CA GLU A 237 -13.73 3.69 -2.40
C GLU A 237 -15.02 3.68 -3.23
N ASP A 238 -15.86 2.66 -3.12
CA ASP A 238 -17.10 2.53 -3.90
C ASP A 238 -18.37 2.87 -3.11
N ASP A 239 -18.41 2.63 -1.80
CA ASP A 239 -19.59 2.87 -0.96
C ASP A 239 -19.71 4.31 -0.44
N GLU A 240 -18.59 4.95 -0.14
CA GLU A 240 -18.51 6.25 0.51
C GLU A 240 -17.91 7.34 -0.40
N GLN A 241 -18.07 7.23 -1.72
CA GLN A 241 -17.46 8.12 -2.72
C GLN A 241 -17.69 9.63 -2.44
N ASP A 242 -18.85 9.98 -1.89
CA ASP A 242 -19.21 11.37 -1.58
C ASP A 242 -18.59 11.87 -0.25
N LYS A 243 -18.07 10.98 0.58
CA LYS A 243 -17.59 11.29 1.93
C LYS A 243 -16.07 11.22 2.07
N VAL A 244 -15.40 10.53 1.16
CA VAL A 244 -13.98 10.20 1.26
C VAL A 244 -13.21 10.80 0.10
N GLY A 245 -12.15 11.55 0.42
CA GLY A 245 -11.22 12.10 -0.55
C GLY A 245 -11.89 12.92 -1.66
N ASN A 246 -11.29 12.91 -2.84
CA ASN A 246 -11.88 13.50 -4.03
C ASN A 246 -12.60 12.42 -4.84
N GLN A 247 -13.92 12.36 -4.78
CA GLN A 247 -14.75 11.36 -5.46
C GLN A 247 -14.40 9.91 -5.11
N GLY A 248 -14.11 9.66 -3.83
CA GLY A 248 -13.74 8.34 -3.31
C GLY A 248 -12.24 7.98 -3.39
N TRP A 249 -11.41 8.80 -4.04
CA TRP A 249 -9.97 8.53 -4.15
C TRP A 249 -9.22 8.84 -2.84
N ASN A 250 -8.59 7.83 -2.25
CA ASN A 250 -7.87 7.90 -0.97
C ASN A 250 -6.87 6.72 -0.87
N ASP A 251 -6.32 6.43 0.32
CA ASP A 251 -5.35 5.34 0.50
C ASP A 251 -5.96 4.05 1.06
N LEU A 252 -7.20 4.10 1.58
CA LEU A 252 -7.84 2.99 2.27
C LEU A 252 -9.25 2.77 1.73
N ALA A 253 -9.58 1.53 1.37
CA ALA A 253 -10.90 1.13 0.88
C ALA A 253 -11.22 -0.31 1.29
N ASP A 254 -12.48 -0.71 1.19
CA ASP A 254 -12.90 -2.10 1.36
C ASP A 254 -13.69 -2.58 0.15
N PHE A 255 -13.65 -3.89 -0.08
CA PHE A 255 -14.23 -4.52 -1.26
C PHE A 255 -14.66 -5.96 -1.02
N GLU A 256 -15.65 -6.39 -1.77
CA GLU A 256 -16.08 -7.77 -1.89
C GLU A 256 -15.10 -8.59 -2.77
N ILE A 257 -14.83 -9.86 -2.44
CA ILE A 257 -14.06 -10.75 -3.31
C ILE A 257 -14.74 -10.88 -4.68
N GLY A 258 -13.93 -10.71 -5.74
CA GLY A 258 -14.36 -10.69 -7.14
C GLY A 258 -14.68 -9.31 -7.67
N GLN A 259 -14.77 -8.31 -6.82
CA GLN A 259 -15.03 -6.93 -7.20
C GLN A 259 -13.82 -6.31 -7.90
N THR A 260 -14.12 -5.38 -8.81
CA THR A 260 -13.09 -4.59 -9.50
C THR A 260 -12.67 -3.41 -8.64
N VAL A 261 -11.38 -3.36 -8.35
CA VAL A 261 -10.74 -2.32 -7.53
C VAL A 261 -10.04 -1.31 -8.43
N PRO A 262 -10.50 -0.05 -8.50
CA PRO A 262 -9.86 0.98 -9.31
C PRO A 262 -8.67 1.61 -8.59
N TYR A 263 -7.57 1.80 -9.32
CA TYR A 263 -6.36 2.47 -8.86
C TYR A 263 -6.01 3.65 -9.75
N ARG A 264 -5.32 4.63 -9.16
CA ARG A 264 -4.81 5.81 -9.86
C ARG A 264 -3.43 6.17 -9.33
N TYR A 265 -2.50 6.47 -10.25
CA TYR A 265 -1.26 7.18 -9.94
C TYR A 265 -1.39 8.62 -10.38
N GLU A 266 -0.89 9.52 -9.57
CA GLU A 266 -0.70 10.92 -9.92
C GLU A 266 0.77 11.25 -9.82
N SER A 267 1.30 11.86 -10.85
CA SER A 267 2.68 12.29 -10.94
C SER A 267 2.79 13.58 -11.76
N ASN A 268 3.98 14.13 -11.85
CA ASN A 268 4.23 15.35 -12.61
C ASN A 268 5.49 15.19 -13.48
N MET A 269 5.51 15.90 -14.59
CA MET A 269 6.73 16.04 -15.38
C MET A 269 7.62 17.08 -14.75
N PRO A 270 8.85 16.72 -14.32
CA PRO A 270 9.81 17.70 -13.83
C PRO A 270 10.35 18.58 -14.97
N ASP A 271 11.11 19.63 -14.65
CA ASP A 271 11.84 20.36 -15.67
C ASP A 271 12.98 19.50 -16.25
N VAL A 272 12.84 19.16 -17.52
CA VAL A 272 13.78 18.29 -18.26
C VAL A 272 14.41 18.99 -19.46
N ASN A 273 14.50 20.32 -19.45
CA ASN A 273 15.12 21.07 -20.54
C ASN A 273 16.57 20.63 -20.83
N GLY A 274 17.31 20.20 -19.79
CA GLY A 274 18.66 19.68 -19.94
C GLY A 274 18.77 18.23 -20.44
N TYR A 275 17.65 17.52 -20.63
CA TYR A 275 17.65 16.12 -21.04
C TYR A 275 17.43 15.96 -22.54
N ASN A 276 18.09 14.98 -23.17
CA ASN A 276 17.83 14.58 -24.54
C ASN A 276 16.56 13.71 -24.64
N THR A 277 16.42 12.75 -23.75
CA THR A 277 15.27 11.86 -23.59
C THR A 277 14.92 11.76 -22.12
N TYR A 278 13.68 11.38 -21.79
CA TYR A 278 13.29 11.21 -20.39
C TYR A 278 12.49 9.91 -20.23
N TYR A 279 13.18 8.90 -19.68
CA TYR A 279 12.59 7.62 -19.33
C TYR A 279 11.65 7.78 -18.14
N TYR A 280 10.49 7.10 -18.17
CA TYR A 280 9.46 7.23 -17.16
C TYR A 280 8.74 5.89 -17.02
N ALA A 281 8.88 5.22 -15.88
CA ALA A 281 8.30 3.92 -15.67
C ALA A 281 7.74 3.75 -14.26
N TRP A 282 6.50 3.31 -14.16
CA TRP A 282 5.87 2.94 -12.91
C TRP A 282 6.13 1.47 -12.63
N HIS A 283 6.59 1.18 -11.41
CA HIS A 283 6.79 -0.15 -10.87
C HIS A 283 5.72 -0.40 -9.82
N ASP A 284 4.97 -1.48 -9.95
CA ASP A 284 3.88 -1.83 -9.06
C ASP A 284 4.11 -3.19 -8.40
N VAL A 285 3.84 -3.24 -7.10
CA VAL A 285 3.92 -4.48 -6.29
C VAL A 285 2.60 -4.67 -5.58
N MET A 286 1.81 -5.63 -6.02
CA MET A 286 0.52 -5.96 -5.45
C MET A 286 0.61 -7.15 -4.49
N SER A 287 -0.24 -7.14 -3.47
CA SER A 287 -0.57 -8.35 -2.73
C SER A 287 -1.06 -9.46 -3.67
N GLU A 288 -0.77 -10.71 -3.35
CA GLU A 288 -1.26 -11.87 -4.12
C GLU A 288 -2.79 -11.98 -4.18
N ALA A 289 -3.49 -11.32 -3.26
CA ALA A 289 -4.95 -11.21 -3.24
C ALA A 289 -5.51 -10.27 -4.32
N LEU A 290 -4.65 -9.56 -5.05
CA LEU A 290 -5.03 -8.66 -6.14
C LEU A 290 -4.57 -9.25 -7.47
N THR A 291 -5.45 -9.20 -8.47
CA THR A 291 -5.16 -9.63 -9.85
C THR A 291 -5.21 -8.44 -10.77
N PHE A 292 -4.08 -8.06 -11.33
CA PHE A 292 -3.95 -6.95 -12.28
C PHE A 292 -4.74 -7.18 -13.57
N LYS A 293 -5.40 -6.12 -14.08
CA LYS A 293 -6.09 -6.11 -15.38
C LYS A 293 -5.30 -5.27 -16.37
N LYS A 294 -4.47 -5.90 -17.17
CA LYS A 294 -3.57 -5.25 -18.13
C LYS A 294 -4.27 -4.28 -19.08
N ASP A 295 -5.39 -4.71 -19.66
CA ASP A 295 -6.13 -3.94 -20.66
C ASP A 295 -6.88 -2.71 -20.08
N SER A 296 -6.81 -2.51 -18.76
CA SER A 296 -7.43 -1.38 -18.08
C SER A 296 -6.51 -0.17 -17.90
N VAL A 297 -5.24 -0.29 -18.31
CA VAL A 297 -4.25 0.79 -18.16
C VAL A 297 -4.55 1.93 -19.14
N ALA A 298 -4.66 3.14 -18.60
CA ALA A 298 -4.79 4.37 -19.39
C ALA A 298 -3.90 5.46 -18.77
N ILE A 299 -3.20 6.22 -19.62
CA ILE A 299 -2.30 7.30 -19.20
C ILE A 299 -2.77 8.60 -19.83
N ARG A 300 -3.00 9.62 -18.99
CA ARG A 300 -3.41 10.96 -19.40
C ARG A 300 -2.42 12.00 -18.90
N ILE A 301 -2.00 12.87 -19.80
CA ILE A 301 -1.15 14.01 -19.50
C ILE A 301 -2.01 15.27 -19.58
N TYR A 302 -2.10 16.00 -18.48
CA TYR A 302 -2.81 17.27 -18.38
C TYR A 302 -1.81 18.41 -18.46
N GLU A 303 -2.19 19.47 -19.15
CA GLU A 303 -1.34 20.65 -19.34
C GLU A 303 -0.87 21.27 -18.02
N ASN A 304 -1.74 21.25 -17.02
CA ASN A 304 -1.46 21.67 -15.64
C ASN A 304 -2.43 20.97 -14.69
N SER A 305 -2.26 21.14 -13.38
CA SER A 305 -3.08 20.49 -12.35
C SER A 305 -4.57 20.83 -12.40
N ASN A 306 -4.94 21.97 -13.04
CA ASN A 306 -6.30 22.49 -13.11
C ASN A 306 -6.92 22.39 -14.53
N ALA A 307 -6.20 21.87 -15.51
CA ALA A 307 -6.67 21.81 -16.88
C ALA A 307 -7.69 20.68 -17.07
N GLY A 308 -8.80 20.98 -17.76
CA GLY A 308 -9.73 19.97 -18.23
C GLY A 308 -9.25 19.25 -19.49
N ASN A 309 -8.32 19.85 -20.24
CA ASN A 309 -7.76 19.28 -21.46
C ASN A 309 -6.59 18.35 -21.13
N TYR A 310 -6.59 17.18 -21.76
CA TYR A 310 -5.53 16.20 -21.62
C TYR A 310 -5.21 15.54 -22.96
N TYR A 311 -3.99 15.02 -23.05
CA TYR A 311 -3.60 14.05 -24.08
C TYR A 311 -3.61 12.66 -23.46
N GLU A 312 -4.30 11.71 -24.08
CA GLU A 312 -4.27 10.30 -23.67
C GLU A 312 -3.28 9.55 -24.56
N LEU A 313 -2.33 8.84 -23.95
CA LEU A 313 -1.32 8.07 -24.65
C LEU A 313 -1.97 6.97 -25.47
N LYS A 314 -1.45 6.76 -26.67
CA LYS A 314 -1.93 5.76 -27.62
C LYS A 314 -1.10 4.49 -27.56
N ASP A 315 -1.62 3.44 -28.18
CA ASP A 315 -0.89 2.19 -28.38
C ASP A 315 0.47 2.47 -29.04
N GLY A 316 1.52 1.87 -28.46
CA GLY A 316 2.90 2.07 -28.90
C GLY A 316 3.62 3.28 -28.30
N GLU A 317 2.96 4.13 -27.51
CA GLU A 317 3.59 5.19 -26.75
C GLU A 317 3.97 4.76 -25.33
N PHE A 318 3.44 3.65 -24.87
CA PHE A 318 3.81 2.99 -23.62
C PHE A 318 3.77 1.47 -23.75
N GLU A 319 4.44 0.79 -22.84
CA GLU A 319 4.49 -0.67 -22.75
C GLU A 319 4.04 -1.12 -21.36
N VAL A 320 3.22 -2.17 -21.28
CA VAL A 320 2.83 -2.83 -20.02
C VAL A 320 3.50 -4.19 -19.95
N LYS A 321 4.39 -4.39 -18.97
CA LYS A 321 5.07 -5.65 -18.67
C LYS A 321 4.46 -6.27 -17.43
N GLU A 322 3.98 -7.50 -17.55
CA GLU A 322 3.51 -8.32 -16.43
C GLU A 322 4.67 -9.19 -15.92
N ALA A 323 4.79 -9.31 -14.60
CA ALA A 323 5.83 -10.08 -13.93
C ALA A 323 7.25 -9.86 -14.52
N PRO A 324 7.72 -8.61 -14.62
CA PRO A 324 8.99 -8.30 -15.30
C PRO A 324 10.23 -8.81 -14.54
N GLY A 325 10.06 -9.31 -13.32
CA GLY A 325 11.12 -9.69 -12.40
C GLY A 325 11.39 -8.60 -11.36
N GLY A 326 12.39 -8.84 -10.49
CA GLY A 326 12.76 -7.87 -9.44
C GLY A 326 11.73 -7.69 -8.32
N GLY A 327 10.66 -8.47 -8.30
CA GLY A 327 9.59 -8.40 -7.31
C GLY A 327 8.37 -7.58 -7.76
N ASP A 328 8.44 -6.94 -8.92
CA ASP A 328 7.31 -6.18 -9.46
C ASP A 328 6.20 -7.11 -9.96
N THR A 329 4.96 -6.76 -9.67
CA THR A 329 3.79 -7.42 -10.26
C THR A 329 3.62 -7.02 -11.72
N PHE A 330 3.78 -5.73 -12.01
CA PHE A 330 3.81 -5.21 -13.37
C PHE A 330 4.60 -3.90 -13.44
N GLN A 331 4.96 -3.50 -14.66
CA GLN A 331 5.54 -2.21 -14.97
C GLN A 331 4.76 -1.57 -16.13
N VAL A 332 4.65 -0.24 -16.07
CA VAL A 332 4.16 0.58 -17.19
C VAL A 332 5.27 1.54 -17.58
N ILE A 333 5.74 1.46 -18.84
CA ILE A 333 6.96 2.11 -19.29
C ILE A 333 6.65 3.08 -20.42
N VAL A 334 7.09 4.33 -20.29
CA VAL A 334 7.18 5.31 -21.37
C VAL A 334 8.65 5.58 -21.63
N SER A 335 9.18 5.12 -22.76
CA SER A 335 10.61 5.17 -23.06
C SER A 335 11.14 6.60 -23.19
N ASP A 336 10.30 7.54 -23.66
CA ASP A 336 10.65 8.97 -23.78
C ASP A 336 9.39 9.85 -23.55
N MET A 337 9.13 10.16 -22.29
CA MET A 337 8.04 11.03 -21.88
C MET A 337 8.25 12.47 -22.37
N LYS A 338 9.51 12.93 -22.40
CA LYS A 338 9.86 14.27 -22.89
C LYS A 338 9.39 14.48 -24.31
N LYS A 339 9.68 13.54 -25.21
CA LYS A 339 9.28 13.60 -26.62
C LYS A 339 7.76 13.73 -26.79
N ILE A 340 6.98 13.02 -25.97
CA ILE A 340 5.51 13.09 -26.02
C ILE A 340 5.04 14.48 -25.58
N ILE A 341 5.56 14.97 -24.46
CA ILE A 341 5.17 16.28 -23.91
C ILE A 341 5.59 17.41 -24.84
N ASP A 342 6.79 17.38 -25.39
CA ASP A 342 7.28 18.39 -26.34
C ASP A 342 6.43 18.42 -27.61
N ARG A 343 5.94 17.29 -28.07
CA ARG A 343 5.04 17.19 -29.23
C ARG A 343 3.64 17.74 -28.96
N GLU A 344 3.05 17.37 -27.83
CA GLU A 344 1.63 17.66 -27.56
C GLU A 344 1.42 19.03 -26.91
N PHE A 345 2.38 19.50 -26.11
CA PHE A 345 2.21 20.71 -25.31
C PHE A 345 3.16 21.87 -25.71
N ASN A 346 4.04 21.71 -26.63
CA ASN A 346 5.01 22.63 -27.27
C ASN A 346 4.90 24.13 -26.86
N ARG A 347 5.07 24.41 -25.57
CA ARG A 347 5.04 25.77 -25.02
C ARG A 347 6.44 26.15 -24.55
N LYS A 348 6.90 27.31 -25.02
CA LYS A 348 8.18 27.84 -24.63
C LYS A 348 8.02 28.91 -23.56
N ASN A 349 8.97 28.94 -22.59
CA ASN A 349 9.10 30.04 -21.63
C ASN A 349 9.72 31.28 -22.30
N GLU A 350 9.90 32.37 -21.53
CA GLU A 350 10.52 33.61 -22.02
C GLU A 350 11.97 33.41 -22.53
N ALA A 351 12.67 32.39 -22.04
CA ALA A 351 14.01 32.02 -22.50
C ALA A 351 14.03 31.16 -23.78
N GLY A 352 12.84 30.79 -24.28
CA GLY A 352 12.70 29.94 -25.47
C GLY A 352 12.81 28.44 -25.20
N GLU A 353 12.82 28.02 -23.92
CA GLU A 353 12.84 26.63 -23.46
C GLU A 353 11.42 26.06 -23.34
N ASN A 354 11.29 24.75 -23.42
CA ASN A 354 9.99 24.10 -23.21
C ASN A 354 9.58 24.21 -21.73
N LYS A 355 8.28 24.46 -21.52
CA LYS A 355 7.70 24.57 -20.19
C LYS A 355 7.14 23.23 -19.73
N TYR A 356 7.71 22.69 -18.65
CA TYR A 356 7.28 21.45 -18.02
C TYR A 356 6.39 21.72 -16.78
N GLY A 357 6.00 20.67 -16.08
CA GLY A 357 5.08 20.72 -14.93
C GLY A 357 3.71 20.10 -15.23
N GLN A 358 3.58 19.38 -16.37
CA GLN A 358 2.36 18.67 -16.74
C GLN A 358 2.01 17.64 -15.66
N LYS A 359 0.72 17.56 -15.30
CA LYS A 359 0.24 16.48 -14.44
C LYS A 359 0.04 15.21 -15.26
N ILE A 360 0.58 14.11 -14.80
CA ILE A 360 0.47 12.79 -15.42
C ILE A 360 -0.39 11.91 -14.52
N VAL A 361 -1.45 11.33 -15.08
CA VAL A 361 -2.37 10.44 -14.37
C VAL A 361 -2.40 9.10 -15.10
N LEU A 362 -2.04 8.03 -14.39
CA LEU A 362 -2.22 6.67 -14.85
C LEU A 362 -3.37 6.04 -14.05
N THR A 363 -4.32 5.44 -14.74
CA THR A 363 -5.39 4.66 -14.12
C THR A 363 -5.34 3.22 -14.57
N TYR A 364 -5.70 2.31 -13.68
CA TYR A 364 -5.84 0.89 -13.99
C TYR A 364 -6.78 0.22 -12.99
N GLN A 365 -7.06 -1.05 -13.21
CA GLN A 365 -7.94 -1.86 -12.38
C GLN A 365 -7.25 -3.16 -11.96
N ALA A 366 -7.63 -3.66 -10.80
CA ALA A 366 -7.35 -5.03 -10.37
C ALA A 366 -8.66 -5.69 -9.90
N THR A 367 -8.62 -6.99 -9.67
CA THR A 367 -9.72 -7.73 -9.03
C THR A 367 -9.24 -8.23 -7.67
N LEU A 368 -10.02 -8.02 -6.61
CA LEU A 368 -9.79 -8.69 -5.33
C LEU A 368 -10.14 -10.18 -5.51
N ASN A 369 -9.14 -11.05 -5.50
CA ASN A 369 -9.30 -12.46 -5.82
C ASN A 369 -9.52 -13.33 -4.56
N GLU A 370 -9.77 -14.62 -4.76
CA GLU A 370 -10.10 -15.58 -3.70
C GLU A 370 -9.02 -15.77 -2.64
N LYS A 371 -7.77 -15.43 -2.92
CA LYS A 371 -6.70 -15.49 -1.92
C LYS A 371 -6.96 -14.53 -0.75
N ALA A 372 -7.77 -13.49 -0.96
CA ALA A 372 -8.19 -12.57 0.09
C ALA A 372 -9.01 -13.26 1.22
N ALA A 373 -9.61 -14.40 0.95
CA ALA A 373 -10.36 -15.16 1.97
C ALA A 373 -9.47 -15.65 3.13
N LYS A 374 -8.14 -15.74 2.94
CA LYS A 374 -7.20 -16.22 3.96
C LYS A 374 -6.89 -15.20 5.04
N ASP A 375 -6.87 -13.91 4.67
CA ASP A 375 -6.40 -12.81 5.52
C ASP A 375 -7.40 -11.64 5.53
N THR A 376 -8.66 -11.93 5.88
CA THR A 376 -9.70 -10.89 6.05
C THR A 376 -9.37 -9.96 7.22
N GLY A 377 -9.79 -8.69 7.13
CA GLY A 377 -9.48 -7.69 8.15
C GLY A 377 -8.02 -7.22 8.08
N ARG A 378 -7.35 -7.10 9.23
CA ARG A 378 -5.95 -6.67 9.27
C ARG A 378 -5.02 -7.84 8.89
N PRO A 379 -3.97 -7.59 8.09
CA PRO A 379 -3.41 -6.28 7.72
C PRO A 379 -4.03 -5.64 6.48
N GLY A 380 -4.97 -6.30 5.78
CA GLY A 380 -5.43 -5.89 4.46
C GLY A 380 -4.45 -6.24 3.36
N PHE A 381 -4.75 -5.79 2.13
CA PHE A 381 -4.03 -6.14 0.92
C PHE A 381 -3.37 -4.89 0.33
N GLU A 382 -2.08 -4.74 0.62
CA GLU A 382 -1.30 -3.59 0.17
C GLU A 382 -1.01 -3.66 -1.32
N ASN A 383 -0.89 -2.48 -1.91
CA ASN A 383 -0.52 -2.28 -3.28
C ASN A 383 0.39 -1.05 -3.38
N ASP A 384 1.64 -1.27 -3.78
CA ASP A 384 2.72 -0.28 -3.78
C ASP A 384 2.99 0.25 -5.18
N VAL A 385 3.46 1.49 -5.29
CA VAL A 385 4.02 2.06 -6.51
C VAL A 385 5.28 2.84 -6.23
N ARG A 386 6.24 2.80 -7.14
CA ARG A 386 7.31 3.79 -7.28
C ARG A 386 7.50 4.14 -8.74
N LEU A 387 8.08 5.29 -8.97
CA LEU A 387 8.42 5.75 -10.31
C LEU A 387 9.93 5.63 -10.52
N GLU A 388 10.35 5.03 -11.63
CA GLU A 388 11.69 5.07 -12.17
C GLU A 388 11.76 6.17 -13.23
N PHE A 389 12.80 7.00 -13.20
CA PHE A 389 12.94 8.13 -14.10
C PHE A 389 14.41 8.37 -14.47
N SER A 390 14.65 8.99 -15.62
CA SER A 390 16.00 9.41 -16.02
C SER A 390 16.57 10.39 -15.01
N ASN A 391 17.81 10.17 -14.57
CA ASN A 391 18.52 11.07 -13.68
C ASN A 391 19.89 11.52 -14.25
N ASP A 392 20.16 11.23 -15.52
CA ASP A 392 21.33 11.66 -16.23
C ASP A 392 20.93 12.42 -17.50
N PRO A 393 21.12 13.77 -17.54
CA PRO A 393 20.73 14.59 -18.69
C PRO A 393 21.61 14.38 -19.91
N ASP A 394 22.81 13.81 -19.74
CA ASP A 394 23.80 13.72 -20.80
C ASP A 394 23.60 12.47 -21.69
N THR A 395 22.74 11.54 -21.31
CA THR A 395 22.43 10.35 -22.11
C THR A 395 21.28 10.56 -23.09
N ALA A 396 21.41 9.96 -24.28
CA ALA A 396 20.39 10.02 -25.33
C ALA A 396 19.34 8.90 -25.25
N VAL A 397 19.47 7.97 -24.30
CA VAL A 397 18.61 6.82 -24.06
C VAL A 397 18.28 6.72 -22.56
N ARG A 398 17.74 5.58 -22.10
CA ARG A 398 17.39 5.37 -20.70
C ARG A 398 18.46 5.86 -19.72
N GLY A 399 19.73 5.61 -20.03
CA GLY A 399 20.87 6.02 -19.23
C GLY A 399 20.77 5.53 -17.79
N SER A 400 21.28 6.31 -16.88
CA SER A 400 21.06 6.11 -15.45
C SER A 400 19.68 6.59 -15.02
N THR A 401 19.10 5.84 -14.11
CA THR A 401 17.78 6.11 -13.57
C THR A 401 17.81 6.31 -12.06
N GLY A 402 16.87 7.08 -11.56
CA GLY A 402 16.53 7.23 -10.16
C GLY A 402 15.14 6.66 -9.87
N TYR A 403 14.82 6.55 -8.59
CA TYR A 403 13.52 6.06 -8.14
C TYR A 403 12.90 7.03 -7.12
N THR A 404 11.58 7.21 -7.20
CA THR A 404 10.85 7.83 -6.11
C THR A 404 10.76 6.88 -4.90
N PRO A 405 10.41 7.37 -3.71
CA PRO A 405 9.92 6.50 -2.64
C PRO A 405 8.73 5.65 -3.11
N TRP A 406 8.50 4.54 -2.42
CA TRP A 406 7.27 3.80 -2.56
C TRP A 406 6.11 4.57 -1.93
N ASP A 407 4.98 4.57 -2.63
CA ASP A 407 3.68 5.01 -2.11
C ASP A 407 2.73 3.82 -2.10
N THR A 408 1.94 3.67 -1.03
CA THR A 408 1.19 2.46 -0.73
C THR A 408 -0.26 2.79 -0.44
N VAL A 409 -1.16 1.98 -0.98
CA VAL A 409 -2.57 1.95 -0.62
C VAL A 409 -2.96 0.55 -0.15
N VAL A 410 -4.06 0.42 0.57
CA VAL A 410 -4.51 -0.87 1.10
C VAL A 410 -6.01 -1.02 0.94
N CYS A 411 -6.46 -2.24 0.61
CA CYS A 411 -7.86 -2.61 0.67
C CYS A 411 -8.12 -3.73 1.67
N PHE A 412 -9.36 -3.78 2.17
CA PHE A 412 -9.82 -4.74 3.15
C PHE A 412 -11.01 -5.53 2.62
N THR A 413 -11.28 -6.64 3.26
CA THR A 413 -12.51 -7.43 3.09
C THR A 413 -12.84 -8.13 4.41
N TYR A 414 -14.08 -8.56 4.59
CA TYR A 414 -14.57 -9.08 5.86
C TYR A 414 -15.12 -10.47 5.73
N LYS A 415 -15.44 -11.08 6.91
CA LYS A 415 -16.05 -12.40 6.97
C LYS A 415 -17.13 -12.48 8.06
N ILE A 416 -18.03 -13.42 7.91
CA ILE A 416 -18.96 -13.86 8.94
C ILE A 416 -18.55 -15.26 9.39
N ASN A 417 -18.32 -15.44 10.68
CA ASN A 417 -18.18 -16.74 11.33
C ASN A 417 -19.50 -17.06 12.02
N ALA A 418 -20.28 -17.96 11.48
CA ALA A 418 -21.58 -18.33 12.03
C ALA A 418 -21.52 -19.67 12.76
N LEU A 419 -22.11 -19.70 13.96
CA LEU A 419 -22.35 -20.90 14.73
C LEU A 419 -23.86 -21.18 14.80
N LYS A 420 -24.29 -22.28 14.26
CA LYS A 420 -25.66 -22.77 14.38
C LYS A 420 -25.83 -23.62 15.63
N SER A 421 -26.70 -23.21 16.55
CA SER A 421 -26.94 -23.92 17.80
C SER A 421 -28.42 -23.94 18.17
N ASN A 422 -28.77 -24.77 19.18
CA ASN A 422 -30.06 -24.68 19.85
C ASN A 422 -29.96 -23.73 21.07
N ASN A 423 -31.09 -23.51 21.73
CA ASN A 423 -31.20 -22.68 22.93
C ASN A 423 -30.47 -23.23 24.17
N HIS A 424 -29.88 -24.43 24.08
CA HIS A 424 -29.02 -25.03 25.12
C HIS A 424 -27.52 -24.98 24.74
N GLY A 425 -27.17 -24.29 23.65
CA GLY A 425 -25.80 -24.16 23.20
C GLY A 425 -25.26 -25.40 22.46
N GLN A 426 -26.07 -26.38 22.13
CA GLN A 426 -25.63 -27.54 21.37
C GLN A 426 -25.60 -27.19 19.87
N SER A 427 -24.52 -27.56 19.22
CA SER A 427 -24.32 -27.35 17.77
C SER A 427 -25.38 -28.09 16.95
N LEU A 428 -25.81 -27.47 15.85
CA LEU A 428 -26.79 -28.01 14.93
C LEU A 428 -26.23 -28.10 13.53
N GLU A 429 -26.13 -29.34 13.04
CA GLU A 429 -25.69 -29.67 11.69
C GLU A 429 -26.85 -29.55 10.68
N ASN A 430 -26.52 -29.33 9.41
CA ASN A 430 -27.44 -29.42 8.27
C ASN A 430 -28.48 -28.29 8.16
N ALA A 431 -28.38 -27.20 8.90
CA ALA A 431 -29.14 -25.99 8.61
C ALA A 431 -28.66 -25.37 7.30
N ARG A 432 -29.55 -24.87 6.46
CA ARG A 432 -29.22 -24.25 5.18
C ARG A 432 -29.52 -22.77 5.19
N PHE A 433 -28.67 -22.01 4.50
CA PHE A 433 -28.74 -20.55 4.47
C PHE A 433 -28.45 -19.98 3.08
N ARG A 434 -29.03 -18.81 2.82
CA ARG A 434 -28.71 -17.91 1.72
C ARG A 434 -28.47 -16.52 2.26
N LEU A 435 -27.61 -15.75 1.60
CA LEU A 435 -27.28 -14.38 1.96
C LEU A 435 -27.83 -13.43 0.89
N TYR A 436 -28.35 -12.28 1.31
CA TYR A 436 -28.87 -11.26 0.41
C TYR A 436 -28.36 -9.89 0.82
N SER A 437 -28.23 -8.97 -0.15
CA SER A 437 -27.82 -7.58 0.07
C SER A 437 -29.00 -6.59 0.11
N ASP A 438 -30.25 -7.07 -0.01
CA ASP A 438 -31.43 -6.22 0.05
C ASP A 438 -32.55 -6.82 0.92
N VAL A 439 -33.34 -5.95 1.53
CA VAL A 439 -34.47 -6.32 2.42
C VAL A 439 -35.56 -7.14 1.71
N GLY A 440 -35.68 -6.98 0.40
CA GLY A 440 -36.66 -7.71 -0.42
C GLY A 440 -36.22 -9.11 -0.78
N LEU A 441 -35.03 -9.54 -0.37
CA LEU A 441 -34.39 -10.84 -0.68
C LEU A 441 -34.37 -11.14 -2.20
N LYS A 442 -34.10 -10.11 -3.01
CA LYS A 442 -34.03 -10.23 -4.47
C LYS A 442 -32.58 -10.32 -4.96
N ASN A 443 -31.67 -9.66 -4.25
CA ASN A 443 -30.26 -9.59 -4.59
C ASN A 443 -29.49 -10.61 -3.74
N GLU A 444 -29.44 -11.87 -4.20
CA GLU A 444 -28.67 -12.92 -3.54
C GLU A 444 -27.17 -12.66 -3.69
N VAL A 445 -26.45 -12.69 -2.58
CA VAL A 445 -24.99 -12.75 -2.52
C VAL A 445 -24.60 -14.20 -2.69
N TYR A 446 -24.24 -14.57 -3.90
CA TYR A 446 -23.84 -15.93 -4.23
C TYR A 446 -22.51 -16.30 -3.59
N VAL A 447 -22.40 -17.56 -3.18
CA VAL A 447 -21.18 -18.10 -2.61
C VAL A 447 -20.84 -19.44 -3.27
N LYS A 448 -19.56 -19.78 -3.28
CA LYS A 448 -19.06 -21.10 -3.67
C LYS A 448 -18.33 -21.76 -2.51
N GLN A 449 -18.15 -23.07 -2.57
CA GLN A 449 -17.35 -23.79 -1.59
C GLN A 449 -15.88 -23.39 -1.74
N GLY A 450 -15.24 -22.97 -0.65
CA GLY A 450 -13.82 -22.67 -0.53
C GLY A 450 -13.16 -23.52 0.56
N GLU A 451 -11.87 -23.27 0.78
CA GLU A 451 -11.13 -23.87 1.90
C GLU A 451 -11.63 -23.26 3.22
N GLY A 452 -12.18 -24.12 4.10
CA GLY A 452 -12.64 -23.70 5.43
C GLY A 452 -14.00 -22.99 5.48
N GLY A 453 -14.72 -22.82 4.36
CA GLY A 453 -16.02 -22.17 4.34
C GLY A 453 -16.50 -21.79 2.94
N TYR A 454 -17.26 -20.73 2.85
CA TYR A 454 -17.87 -20.23 1.62
C TYR A 454 -17.24 -18.91 1.22
N ILE A 455 -16.90 -18.76 -0.05
CA ILE A 455 -16.32 -17.56 -0.63
C ILE A 455 -17.36 -16.87 -1.50
N VAL A 456 -17.53 -15.57 -1.33
CA VAL A 456 -18.44 -14.74 -2.13
C VAL A 456 -18.07 -14.79 -3.61
N ILE A 457 -19.08 -14.84 -4.47
CA ILE A 457 -18.94 -14.71 -5.93
C ILE A 457 -19.56 -13.36 -6.31
N ASN A 458 -18.71 -12.39 -6.64
CA ASN A 458 -19.18 -11.10 -7.11
C ASN A 458 -19.82 -11.20 -8.50
N ARG A 459 -20.96 -10.54 -8.69
CA ARG A 459 -21.69 -10.56 -9.96
C ARG A 459 -20.95 -9.88 -11.10
N ASP A 460 -20.11 -8.89 -10.82
CA ASP A 460 -19.32 -8.19 -11.82
C ASP A 460 -18.28 -9.10 -12.48
N SER A 461 -17.85 -10.16 -11.76
CA SER A 461 -16.94 -11.18 -12.31
C SER A 461 -17.62 -12.11 -13.33
N LEU A 462 -18.94 -12.07 -13.45
CA LEU A 462 -19.74 -12.95 -14.30
C LEU A 462 -20.05 -12.37 -15.69
N GLY A 463 -19.55 -11.17 -16.01
CA GLY A 463 -19.60 -10.60 -17.37
C GLY A 463 -20.99 -10.14 -17.83
N GLY A 464 -21.84 -9.63 -16.96
CA GLY A 464 -23.16 -9.14 -17.34
C GLY A 464 -23.56 -7.83 -16.65
N ASN A 465 -24.19 -6.92 -17.40
CA ASN A 465 -24.78 -5.67 -16.90
C ASN A 465 -26.04 -5.89 -16.05
N ASP A 466 -26.35 -7.13 -15.66
CA ASP A 466 -27.61 -7.49 -15.00
C ASP A 466 -27.42 -7.70 -13.49
N ARG A 467 -27.44 -6.58 -12.74
CA ARG A 467 -27.49 -6.61 -11.27
C ARG A 467 -28.84 -7.10 -10.72
N THR A 468 -29.87 -7.19 -11.56
CA THR A 468 -31.25 -7.54 -11.16
C THR A 468 -31.81 -8.66 -12.02
N GLY A 469 -31.52 -9.92 -11.67
CA GLY A 469 -32.15 -11.07 -12.29
C GLY A 469 -31.24 -11.97 -13.14
N GLY A 470 -29.93 -11.81 -13.03
CA GLY A 470 -28.95 -12.68 -13.69
C GLY A 470 -29.08 -14.14 -13.29
N LYS A 471 -28.72 -15.05 -14.20
CA LYS A 471 -28.66 -16.47 -13.94
C LYS A 471 -27.72 -16.76 -12.78
N GLN A 472 -28.13 -17.65 -11.86
CA GLN A 472 -27.27 -18.13 -10.78
C GLN A 472 -25.94 -18.66 -11.36
N PRO A 473 -24.79 -18.28 -10.75
CA PRO A 473 -23.49 -18.82 -11.16
C PRO A 473 -23.45 -20.35 -11.10
N GLU A 474 -22.77 -20.97 -12.05
CA GLU A 474 -22.73 -22.44 -12.19
C GLU A 474 -22.14 -23.14 -10.96
N ASN A 475 -21.19 -22.49 -10.29
CA ASN A 475 -20.49 -22.96 -9.08
C ASN A 475 -21.10 -22.44 -7.77
N ALA A 476 -22.20 -21.69 -7.82
CA ALA A 476 -22.85 -21.21 -6.63
C ALA A 476 -23.53 -22.35 -5.86
N VAL A 477 -23.35 -22.35 -4.55
CA VAL A 477 -23.90 -23.33 -3.63
C VAL A 477 -24.70 -22.67 -2.54
N GLU A 478 -25.62 -23.42 -1.92
CA GLU A 478 -26.30 -23.03 -0.72
C GLU A 478 -25.45 -23.35 0.51
N MET A 479 -25.30 -22.41 1.43
CA MET A 479 -24.53 -22.60 2.66
C MET A 479 -25.19 -23.60 3.60
N LYS A 480 -24.38 -24.37 4.31
CA LYS A 480 -24.84 -25.43 5.20
C LYS A 480 -23.99 -25.45 6.47
N SER A 481 -24.60 -25.55 7.65
CA SER A 481 -23.86 -25.74 8.90
C SER A 481 -23.22 -27.13 8.96
N GLY A 482 -21.95 -27.18 9.41
CA GLY A 482 -21.18 -28.40 9.60
C GLY A 482 -21.61 -29.20 10.84
N GLN A 483 -20.90 -30.32 11.10
CA GLN A 483 -21.15 -31.18 12.28
C GLN A 483 -20.98 -30.42 13.61
N ASP A 484 -20.04 -29.48 13.63
CA ASP A 484 -19.79 -28.59 14.77
C ASP A 484 -20.75 -27.38 14.81
N GLY A 485 -21.69 -27.30 13.88
CA GLY A 485 -22.64 -26.20 13.71
C GLY A 485 -22.03 -24.98 13.01
N THR A 486 -20.76 -24.97 12.66
CA THR A 486 -20.12 -23.80 12.06
C THR A 486 -20.34 -23.72 10.55
N PHE A 487 -20.36 -22.49 10.04
CA PHE A 487 -20.16 -22.13 8.64
C PHE A 487 -19.58 -20.72 8.54
N MET A 488 -18.71 -20.50 7.60
CA MET A 488 -18.01 -19.23 7.43
C MET A 488 -18.27 -18.66 6.05
N ILE A 489 -18.38 -17.33 5.96
CA ILE A 489 -18.59 -16.60 4.70
C ILE A 489 -17.46 -15.58 4.56
N TYR A 490 -16.60 -15.73 3.57
CA TYR A 490 -15.44 -14.90 3.33
C TYR A 490 -15.66 -13.96 2.16
N GLY A 491 -15.05 -12.77 2.26
CA GLY A 491 -14.96 -11.84 1.14
C GLY A 491 -16.13 -10.89 1.04
N LEU A 492 -16.68 -10.48 2.18
CA LEU A 492 -17.74 -9.48 2.27
C LEU A 492 -17.16 -8.06 2.32
N ASP A 493 -17.91 -7.13 1.80
CA ASP A 493 -17.68 -5.71 1.94
C ASP A 493 -18.39 -5.13 3.17
N SER A 494 -18.16 -3.86 3.50
CA SER A 494 -19.00 -3.10 4.40
C SER A 494 -20.44 -3.06 3.85
N GLY A 495 -21.43 -3.18 4.72
CA GLY A 495 -22.81 -3.14 4.24
C GLY A 495 -23.83 -3.83 5.14
N THR A 496 -25.05 -3.88 4.65
CA THR A 496 -26.17 -4.57 5.31
C THR A 496 -26.50 -5.85 4.55
N TYR A 497 -26.49 -6.96 5.25
CA TYR A 497 -26.78 -8.28 4.71
C TYR A 497 -27.97 -8.92 5.41
N TYR A 498 -28.66 -9.79 4.70
CA TYR A 498 -29.85 -10.51 5.16
C TYR A 498 -29.60 -12.01 5.07
N LEU A 499 -29.28 -12.65 6.21
CA LEU A 499 -29.03 -14.09 6.28
C LEU A 499 -30.33 -14.83 6.48
N LYS A 500 -30.81 -15.50 5.43
CA LYS A 500 -32.07 -16.26 5.42
C LYS A 500 -31.82 -17.74 5.66
N GLU A 501 -32.39 -18.30 6.72
CA GLU A 501 -32.46 -19.74 6.88
C GLU A 501 -33.49 -20.32 5.91
N THR A 502 -33.07 -21.23 5.04
CA THR A 502 -33.95 -21.88 4.03
C THR A 502 -34.40 -23.25 4.48
N GLU A 503 -33.60 -23.93 5.31
CA GLU A 503 -33.94 -25.22 5.91
C GLU A 503 -33.40 -25.32 7.34
N ALA A 504 -34.24 -25.60 8.29
CA ALA A 504 -33.86 -25.86 9.68
C ALA A 504 -33.46 -27.33 9.88
N PRO A 505 -32.58 -27.64 10.84
CA PRO A 505 -32.29 -29.03 11.21
C PRO A 505 -33.54 -29.80 11.64
N THR A 506 -33.54 -31.10 11.41
CA THR A 506 -34.68 -31.96 11.73
C THR A 506 -35.11 -31.82 13.20
N GLY A 507 -36.38 -31.50 13.43
CA GLY A 507 -36.98 -31.31 14.76
C GLY A 507 -36.93 -29.88 15.30
N TYR A 508 -36.28 -28.96 14.57
CA TYR A 508 -36.21 -27.56 14.94
C TYR A 508 -37.15 -26.69 14.09
N ARG A 509 -37.46 -25.50 14.61
CA ARG A 509 -38.30 -24.50 13.92
C ARG A 509 -37.42 -23.69 12.98
N LEU A 510 -37.87 -23.51 11.74
CA LEU A 510 -37.30 -22.61 10.78
C LEU A 510 -37.42 -21.15 11.24
N LEU A 511 -36.39 -20.33 11.08
CA LEU A 511 -36.47 -18.89 11.22
C LEU A 511 -37.29 -18.31 10.07
N THR A 512 -38.40 -17.65 10.40
CA THR A 512 -39.33 -17.12 9.39
C THR A 512 -38.80 -15.87 8.71
N GLU A 513 -38.11 -15.02 9.48
CA GLU A 513 -37.50 -13.79 9.01
C GLU A 513 -35.97 -13.94 8.86
N PRO A 514 -35.34 -13.19 7.97
CA PRO A 514 -33.88 -13.18 7.88
C PRO A 514 -33.24 -12.48 9.09
N ILE A 515 -32.05 -12.88 9.44
CA ILE A 515 -31.19 -12.12 10.34
C ILE A 515 -30.58 -10.96 9.54
N VAL A 516 -30.82 -9.75 10.02
CA VAL A 516 -30.23 -8.53 9.45
C VAL A 516 -28.87 -8.29 10.09
N LEU A 517 -27.83 -8.34 9.30
CA LEU A 517 -26.44 -8.15 9.69
C LEU A 517 -25.92 -6.84 9.13
N ASN A 518 -25.29 -6.03 9.97
CA ASN A 518 -24.55 -4.85 9.51
C ASN A 518 -23.08 -5.05 9.78
N ILE A 519 -22.26 -4.80 8.78
CA ILE A 519 -20.81 -4.74 8.83
C ILE A 519 -20.43 -3.32 8.46
N LYS A 520 -19.77 -2.59 9.36
CA LYS A 520 -19.35 -1.22 9.14
C LYS A 520 -17.89 -1.06 9.54
N ALA A 521 -17.05 -0.86 8.57
CA ALA A 521 -15.67 -0.49 8.79
C ALA A 521 -15.53 1.02 9.08
N SER A 522 -14.56 1.38 9.87
CA SER A 522 -14.13 2.77 10.03
C SER A 522 -12.62 2.86 9.95
N PHE A 523 -12.18 3.90 9.26
CA PHE A 523 -10.79 4.19 8.96
C PHE A 523 -10.35 5.47 9.69
N PRO A 524 -9.05 5.81 9.72
CA PRO A 524 -8.58 7.10 10.20
C PRO A 524 -9.29 8.28 9.52
N ALA A 525 -9.41 9.41 10.23
CA ALA A 525 -10.09 10.60 9.71
C ALA A 525 -9.43 11.17 8.45
N ASP A 526 -8.09 11.14 8.39
CA ASP A 526 -7.34 11.40 7.16
C ASP A 526 -6.94 10.07 6.55
N ARG A 527 -7.56 9.73 5.42
CA ARG A 527 -7.29 8.50 4.67
C ARG A 527 -6.18 8.67 3.63
N ASN A 528 -5.40 9.77 3.66
CA ASN A 528 -4.33 10.05 2.69
C ASN A 528 -2.92 10.02 3.31
N VAL A 529 -2.80 9.47 4.50
CA VAL A 529 -1.54 9.39 5.25
C VAL A 529 -1.10 7.95 5.54
N TYR A 530 -1.64 6.99 4.80
CA TYR A 530 -1.29 5.58 4.97
C TYR A 530 0.20 5.35 4.68
N VAL A 531 0.84 4.55 5.53
CA VAL A 531 2.22 4.13 5.37
C VAL A 531 2.27 2.60 5.32
N LYS A 532 3.10 2.05 4.46
CA LYS A 532 3.27 0.60 4.31
C LYS A 532 3.46 -0.09 5.67
N GLY A 533 2.63 -1.10 5.93
CA GLY A 533 2.60 -1.86 7.18
C GLY A 533 1.60 -1.35 8.23
N ASP A 534 1.03 -0.16 8.06
CA ASP A 534 0.01 0.40 8.96
C ASP A 534 -1.30 -0.41 8.97
N GLY A 535 -1.55 -1.20 7.94
CA GLY A 535 -2.70 -2.11 7.89
C GLY A 535 -2.77 -3.11 9.05
N LYS A 536 -1.64 -3.39 9.72
CA LYS A 536 -1.56 -4.23 10.92
C LYS A 536 -2.08 -3.54 12.19
N THR A 537 -2.33 -2.26 12.13
CA THR A 537 -2.69 -1.40 13.26
C THR A 537 -4.00 -0.65 13.02
N GLU A 538 -4.39 0.20 13.96
CA GLU A 538 -5.54 1.11 13.83
C GLU A 538 -5.32 2.22 12.78
N ASN A 539 -4.11 2.40 12.28
CA ASN A 539 -3.83 3.35 11.19
C ASN A 539 -4.33 2.84 9.83
N GLY A 540 -4.53 1.53 9.69
CA GLY A 540 -5.26 0.94 8.57
C GLY A 540 -6.75 0.85 8.92
N LEU A 541 -7.27 -0.36 9.16
CA LEU A 541 -8.63 -0.58 9.66
C LEU A 541 -8.71 -0.16 11.14
N LYS A 542 -9.35 0.98 11.42
CA LYS A 542 -9.44 1.54 12.78
C LYS A 542 -10.37 0.72 13.66
N LYS A 543 -11.58 0.44 13.16
CA LYS A 543 -12.61 -0.29 13.89
C LYS A 543 -13.52 -1.02 12.91
N LEU A 544 -14.00 -2.19 13.34
CA LEU A 544 -15.10 -2.90 12.70
C LEU A 544 -16.29 -2.91 13.65
N GLU A 545 -17.38 -2.32 13.25
CA GLU A 545 -18.64 -2.34 14.00
C GLU A 545 -19.59 -3.33 13.33
N THR A 546 -20.11 -4.27 14.13
CA THR A 546 -21.06 -5.24 13.61
C THR A 546 -22.30 -5.28 14.50
N SER A 547 -23.46 -5.49 13.91
CA SER A 547 -24.72 -5.72 14.62
C SER A 547 -25.56 -6.77 13.92
N ALA A 548 -26.36 -7.50 14.69
CA ALA A 548 -27.28 -8.51 14.16
C ALA A 548 -28.62 -8.42 14.85
N GLN A 549 -29.70 -8.42 14.06
CA GLN A 549 -31.08 -8.34 14.54
C GLN A 549 -31.96 -9.30 13.77
N ILE A 550 -33.00 -9.80 14.44
CA ILE A 550 -34.07 -10.62 13.83
C ILE A 550 -35.42 -10.09 14.21
N LYS A 551 -36.39 -10.15 13.30
CA LYS A 551 -37.81 -9.90 13.61
C LYS A 551 -38.49 -11.21 13.97
N GLU A 552 -39.13 -11.23 15.11
CA GLU A 552 -39.91 -12.37 15.60
C GLU A 552 -41.36 -11.98 15.88
N PHE A 553 -42.28 -12.85 15.54
CA PHE A 553 -43.72 -12.66 15.88
C PHE A 553 -44.00 -13.26 17.25
N ILE A 554 -44.08 -12.38 18.28
CA ILE A 554 -44.26 -12.79 19.67
C ILE A 554 -45.56 -12.19 20.22
N ASN A 555 -46.47 -13.04 20.75
CA ASN A 555 -47.73 -12.62 21.35
C ASN A 555 -48.59 -11.71 20.46
N GLY A 556 -48.64 -12.01 19.15
CA GLY A 556 -49.48 -11.27 18.21
C GLY A 556 -48.82 -10.00 17.63
N ASN A 557 -47.60 -9.71 17.99
CA ASN A 557 -46.87 -8.52 17.52
C ASN A 557 -45.48 -8.90 16.97
N TRP A 558 -45.03 -8.15 15.95
CA TRP A 558 -43.66 -8.21 15.49
C TRP A 558 -42.75 -7.49 16.48
N LYS A 559 -41.68 -8.14 16.91
CA LYS A 559 -40.67 -7.60 17.79
C LYS A 559 -39.29 -7.79 17.18
N GLU A 560 -38.48 -6.77 17.22
CA GLU A 560 -37.05 -6.87 16.90
C GLU A 560 -36.28 -7.34 18.13
N SER A 561 -35.42 -8.32 17.92
CA SER A 561 -34.57 -8.91 18.96
C SER A 561 -33.10 -8.89 18.46
N GLU A 562 -32.18 -8.55 19.34
CA GLU A 562 -30.77 -8.67 19.05
C GLU A 562 -30.36 -10.14 18.94
N VAL A 563 -29.50 -10.44 18.00
CA VAL A 563 -28.86 -11.74 17.82
C VAL A 563 -27.44 -11.68 18.40
N SER A 564 -27.04 -12.72 19.12
CA SER A 564 -25.69 -12.77 19.71
C SER A 564 -24.63 -12.67 18.65
N LEU A 565 -23.81 -11.64 18.77
CA LEU A 565 -22.74 -11.32 17.83
C LEU A 565 -21.56 -10.69 18.57
N THR A 566 -20.34 -11.07 18.19
CA THR A 566 -19.09 -10.43 18.64
C THR A 566 -18.22 -10.08 17.43
N THR A 567 -17.41 -9.05 17.57
CA THR A 567 -16.54 -8.54 16.50
C THR A 567 -15.07 -8.82 16.81
N ASN A 568 -14.29 -9.13 15.78
CA ASN A 568 -12.84 -9.19 15.85
C ASN A 568 -12.26 -8.36 14.69
N GLU A 569 -11.74 -7.17 14.99
CA GLU A 569 -11.16 -6.25 14.00
C GLU A 569 -9.91 -6.84 13.34
N GLY A 570 -9.08 -7.56 14.11
CA GLY A 570 -7.85 -8.17 13.59
C GLY A 570 -8.13 -9.20 12.50
N GLU A 571 -9.20 -9.97 12.65
CA GLU A 571 -9.64 -10.96 11.65
C GLU A 571 -10.69 -10.42 10.67
N GLY A 572 -11.16 -9.19 10.84
CA GLY A 572 -12.24 -8.63 10.04
C GLY A 572 -13.53 -9.46 10.16
N SER A 573 -13.85 -10.01 11.34
CA SER A 573 -14.92 -10.99 11.48
C SER A 573 -16.09 -10.53 12.34
N ALA A 574 -17.30 -10.85 11.87
CA ALA A 574 -18.53 -10.87 12.64
C ALA A 574 -18.82 -12.30 13.08
N ASN A 575 -18.70 -12.58 14.39
CA ASN A 575 -18.92 -13.92 14.95
C ASN A 575 -20.37 -14.02 15.45
N LEU A 576 -21.21 -14.68 14.67
CA LEU A 576 -22.67 -14.74 14.83
C LEU A 576 -23.12 -16.08 15.41
N THR A 577 -24.03 -16.06 16.39
CA THR A 577 -24.71 -17.29 16.86
C THR A 577 -26.17 -17.31 16.41
N VAL A 578 -26.52 -18.28 15.57
CA VAL A 578 -27.86 -18.48 15.03
C VAL A 578 -28.56 -19.59 15.80
N ILE A 579 -29.64 -19.26 16.53
CA ILE A 579 -30.34 -20.19 17.42
C ILE A 579 -31.63 -20.68 16.80
N ASN A 580 -31.86 -22.03 16.78
CA ASN A 580 -33.18 -22.61 16.55
C ASN A 580 -33.73 -23.24 17.83
N THR A 581 -35.04 -23.13 17.99
CA THR A 581 -35.79 -23.78 19.06
C THR A 581 -36.46 -25.06 18.57
N VAL A 582 -36.62 -26.03 19.46
CA VAL A 582 -37.30 -27.29 19.13
C VAL A 582 -38.75 -27.01 18.70
N GLY A 583 -39.14 -27.57 17.57
CA GLY A 583 -40.51 -27.53 17.10
C GLY A 583 -41.40 -28.49 17.90
N LYS A 584 -42.53 -27.99 18.45
CA LYS A 584 -43.54 -28.85 19.07
C LYS A 584 -44.60 -29.19 18.03
N LYS A 585 -44.75 -30.46 17.71
CA LYS A 585 -45.93 -30.92 16.95
C LYS A 585 -47.10 -31.06 17.94
N LEU A 586 -48.17 -30.36 17.68
CA LEU A 586 -49.41 -30.65 18.37
C LEU A 586 -49.87 -32.07 17.98
N PRO A 587 -50.39 -32.85 18.93
CA PRO A 587 -50.91 -34.15 18.60
C PRO A 587 -52.02 -34.01 17.54
N VAL A 588 -51.88 -34.75 16.45
CA VAL A 588 -52.90 -34.79 15.39
C VAL A 588 -54.02 -35.62 15.90
N THR A 589 -54.96 -34.97 16.57
CA THR A 589 -56.15 -35.59 17.10
C THR A 589 -57.18 -35.82 15.99
N GLY A 590 -56.86 -36.48 14.92
CA GLY A 590 -57.83 -36.62 13.84
C GLY A 590 -57.83 -37.96 13.10
N SER A 591 -56.73 -38.55 12.84
CA SER A 591 -56.71 -39.71 11.93
C SER A 591 -56.68 -41.07 12.64
N LEU A 592 -55.88 -41.22 13.69
CA LEU A 592 -55.81 -42.50 14.40
C LEU A 592 -57.02 -42.71 15.36
N ALA A 593 -57.41 -41.65 16.07
CA ALA A 593 -58.64 -41.74 16.93
C ALA A 593 -59.94 -41.92 16.12
N ALA A 594 -60.06 -41.24 14.98
CA ALA A 594 -61.18 -41.42 14.07
C ALA A 594 -61.19 -42.82 13.46
N VAL A 595 -59.99 -43.37 13.06
CA VAL A 595 -59.91 -44.75 12.57
C VAL A 595 -60.23 -45.74 13.68
N ILE A 596 -59.78 -45.54 14.93
CA ILE A 596 -60.15 -46.40 16.08
C ILE A 596 -61.62 -46.28 16.41
N CYS A 597 -62.21 -45.08 16.39
CA CYS A 597 -63.67 -44.93 16.60
C CYS A 597 -64.48 -45.55 15.47
N ILE A 598 -64.08 -45.43 14.23
CA ILE A 598 -64.76 -46.03 13.08
C ILE A 598 -64.66 -47.56 13.15
N THR A 599 -63.46 -48.11 13.44
CA THR A 599 -63.30 -49.56 13.53
C THR A 599 -63.97 -50.15 14.72
N THR A 600 -63.95 -49.56 15.91
CA THR A 600 -64.67 -50.00 17.08
C THR A 600 -66.18 -49.85 16.90
N GLY A 601 -66.63 -48.74 16.33
CA GLY A 601 -68.07 -48.53 15.99
C GLY A 601 -68.55 -49.57 14.98
N SER A 602 -67.79 -49.86 13.94
CA SER A 602 -68.14 -50.87 12.94
C SER A 602 -68.24 -52.30 13.55
N VAL A 603 -67.29 -52.63 14.44
CA VAL A 603 -67.29 -53.93 15.13
C VAL A 603 -68.54 -54.07 16.08
N LEU A 604 -68.87 -52.96 16.79
CA LEU A 604 -70.06 -52.94 17.65
C LEU A 604 -71.38 -53.05 16.86
N VAL A 605 -71.50 -52.41 15.70
CA VAL A 605 -72.65 -52.50 14.80
C VAL A 605 -72.78 -53.93 14.23
N LEU A 606 -71.65 -54.53 13.79
CA LEU A 606 -71.62 -55.91 13.31
C LEU A 606 -72.01 -56.91 14.43
N ALA A 607 -71.49 -56.74 15.64
CA ALA A 607 -71.86 -57.57 16.80
C ALA A 607 -73.34 -57.40 17.18
N GLY A 608 -73.89 -56.19 17.11
CA GLY A 608 -75.27 -55.87 17.29
C GLY A 608 -76.18 -56.54 16.25
N ALA A 609 -75.78 -56.46 14.97
CA ALA A 609 -76.50 -57.11 13.87
C ALA A 609 -76.51 -58.66 13.98
N MET A 610 -75.34 -59.24 14.35
CA MET A 610 -75.28 -60.68 14.60
C MET A 610 -76.07 -61.12 15.78
N ARG A 611 -76.18 -60.33 16.83
CA ARG A 611 -77.01 -60.64 18.01
C ARG A 611 -78.49 -60.52 17.67
N ARG A 612 -78.89 -59.58 16.83
CA ARG A 612 -80.23 -59.40 16.32
C ARG A 612 -80.63 -60.57 15.42
N ASN A 613 -79.78 -60.99 14.52
CA ASN A 613 -80.02 -62.16 13.66
C ASN A 613 -80.12 -63.48 14.45
N ARG A 614 -79.31 -63.62 15.53
CA ARG A 614 -79.43 -64.79 16.45
C ARG A 614 -80.70 -64.78 17.26
N LYS A 615 -81.30 -63.63 17.61
CA LYS A 615 -82.59 -63.56 18.23
C LYS A 615 -83.73 -63.94 17.27
N ASN A 616 -83.68 -63.41 16.06
CA ASN A 616 -84.65 -63.69 15.02
C ASN A 616 -84.61 -65.16 14.52
N ALA A 617 -83.46 -65.85 14.71
CA ALA A 617 -83.31 -67.28 14.38
C ALA A 617 -83.77 -68.22 15.54
N LYS A 618 -84.09 -67.70 16.74
CA LYS A 618 -84.63 -68.45 17.86
C LYS A 618 -86.18 -68.29 18.02
N GLU A 619 -86.77 -67.37 17.24
CA GLU A 619 -88.20 -67.10 17.18
C GLU A 619 -88.87 -67.66 15.90
N LYS A 620 -88.13 -68.46 15.12
CA LYS A 620 -88.67 -69.36 14.10
C LYS A 620 -88.34 -70.78 14.56
#